data_6d406e37450f990d0bc33313eb36fcd9
#
_entry.id   6d406e37450f990d0bc33313eb36fcd9
#
_cell.length_a   1.000
_cell.length_b   1.000
_cell.length_c   1.000
_cell.angle_alpha   90.00
_cell.angle_beta   90.00
_cell.angle_gamma   90.00
#
_symmetry.space_group_name_H-M   'P 1'
#
loop_
_entity.id
_entity.type
_entity.pdbx_description
1 polymer ?
#
loop_
_entity_poly.entity_id
_entity_poly.type
_entity_poly.pdbx_seq_one_letter_code
_entity_poly.pdbx_strand_id
1 'polypeptide(L)'
;MSRAQPAILVLADGSIFRGLSIGADGIATGEVVFNTALTGYQEILTDPSYSRQIVTLTYPHVGNTGINAEDVEADRIHAAGLVVRDVPRLHSNFRAEQSLPNYLKSQNIVAIADIDTRRLTRILREKGAQSGCIMAGAVDEAKALEAAHAFPGLAGMDLAKVVSAPASYEWTETEWKLGRGYGRQTEPRFHVVAYDYGVKRNILRMLAERGCRLTVLPATATADEAMALKPDGIFLSNGPGDPEPCEYAIRAIETLVAAKIPTFGICLGHQLLALASGARTVKMKFGHHGANHPVKDLDSGRVAITSQNHGFAVDAATLPATVRSTHVSLFDGSLQGIARTDAPAFSFQGHPEASPGPHDVSYLFDRFIKLMADHAQAH
;
A
#
# COMPACT_ATOMS: atom_id res chain seq x y z
N MET A 1 22.40 12.40 -28.01
CA MET A 1 21.19 11.78 -27.44
C MET A 1 21.37 10.26 -27.53
N SER A 2 21.48 9.53 -26.43
CA SER A 2 21.53 8.06 -26.48
C SER A 2 20.21 7.59 -27.10
N ARG A 3 20.28 6.66 -28.05
CA ARG A 3 19.13 6.08 -28.70
C ARG A 3 18.29 5.39 -27.63
N ALA A 4 16.99 5.71 -27.54
CA ALA A 4 16.10 5.06 -26.57
C ALA A 4 16.15 3.54 -26.81
N GLN A 5 16.40 2.77 -25.74
CA GLN A 5 16.54 1.31 -25.80
C GLN A 5 15.14 0.68 -25.96
N PRO A 6 15.02 -0.42 -26.71
CA PRO A 6 13.75 -1.14 -26.81
C PRO A 6 13.38 -1.78 -25.47
N ALA A 7 12.07 -1.89 -25.21
CA ALA A 7 11.55 -2.66 -24.11
C ALA A 7 10.25 -3.38 -24.55
N ILE A 8 9.95 -4.49 -23.88
CA ILE A 8 8.70 -5.22 -24.06
C ILE A 8 8.07 -5.51 -22.70
N LEU A 9 6.73 -5.51 -22.67
CA LEU A 9 5.93 -6.12 -21.60
C LEU A 9 5.21 -7.32 -22.19
N VAL A 10 5.37 -8.48 -21.59
CA VAL A 10 4.69 -9.72 -21.95
C VAL A 10 3.86 -10.20 -20.77
N LEU A 11 2.56 -10.46 -21.00
CA LEU A 11 1.65 -11.03 -20.00
C LEU A 11 1.58 -12.56 -20.14
N ALA A 12 1.19 -13.24 -19.07
CA ALA A 12 1.03 -14.69 -19.07
C ALA A 12 0.01 -15.21 -20.09
N ASP A 13 -0.95 -14.39 -20.53
CA ASP A 13 -1.91 -14.76 -21.59
C ASP A 13 -1.31 -14.66 -23.02
N GLY A 14 -0.01 -14.35 -23.14
CA GLY A 14 0.68 -14.15 -24.41
C GLY A 14 0.54 -12.74 -25.03
N SER A 15 -0.15 -11.81 -24.37
CA SER A 15 -0.25 -10.43 -24.84
C SER A 15 1.10 -9.73 -24.77
N ILE A 16 1.52 -9.10 -25.89
CA ILE A 16 2.82 -8.40 -25.99
C ILE A 16 2.57 -6.92 -26.27
N PHE A 17 3.32 -6.08 -25.55
CA PHE A 17 3.39 -4.63 -25.73
C PHE A 17 4.86 -4.25 -25.98
N ARG A 18 5.12 -3.59 -27.10
CA ARG A 18 6.45 -3.10 -27.48
C ARG A 18 6.53 -1.61 -27.26
N GLY A 19 7.58 -1.14 -26.60
CA GLY A 19 7.78 0.26 -26.26
C GLY A 19 9.27 0.58 -26.05
N LEU A 20 9.52 1.57 -25.21
CA LEU A 20 10.86 2.10 -24.94
C LEU A 20 11.20 1.96 -23.45
N SER A 21 12.47 1.61 -23.17
CA SER A 21 12.99 1.60 -21.81
C SER A 21 13.11 3.02 -21.27
N ILE A 22 12.61 3.23 -20.06
CA ILE A 22 12.76 4.48 -19.30
C ILE A 22 13.45 4.27 -17.95
N GLY A 23 13.82 3.03 -17.63
CA GLY A 23 14.47 2.62 -16.39
C GLY A 23 15.82 1.95 -16.64
N ALA A 24 16.17 1.00 -15.76
CA ALA A 24 17.32 0.14 -15.91
C ALA A 24 17.12 -0.90 -17.02
N ASP A 25 18.19 -1.40 -17.59
CA ASP A 25 18.17 -2.57 -18.46
C ASP A 25 17.98 -3.84 -17.61
N GLY A 26 17.40 -4.89 -18.21
CA GLY A 26 17.21 -6.17 -17.54
C GLY A 26 15.79 -6.70 -17.58
N ILE A 27 15.45 -7.52 -16.60
CA ILE A 27 14.17 -8.24 -16.52
C ILE A 27 13.51 -7.94 -15.17
N ALA A 28 12.21 -7.63 -15.19
CA ALA A 28 11.37 -7.53 -14.01
C ALA A 28 10.11 -8.39 -14.19
N THR A 29 9.81 -9.22 -13.19
CA THR A 29 8.61 -10.05 -13.16
C THR A 29 7.73 -9.71 -11.97
N GLY A 30 6.42 -9.84 -12.12
CA GLY A 30 5.47 -9.56 -11.05
C GLY A 30 4.02 -9.66 -11.51
N GLU A 31 3.09 -9.51 -10.58
CA GLU A 31 1.68 -9.33 -10.91
C GLU A 31 1.47 -7.94 -11.52
N VAL A 32 0.94 -7.89 -12.75
CA VAL A 32 0.68 -6.63 -13.44
C VAL A 32 -0.65 -6.07 -12.97
N VAL A 33 -0.60 -4.89 -12.37
CA VAL A 33 -1.76 -4.15 -11.86
C VAL A 33 -1.85 -2.78 -12.52
N PHE A 34 -3.03 -2.14 -12.48
CA PHE A 34 -3.17 -0.76 -12.94
C PHE A 34 -3.63 0.14 -11.79
N ASN A 35 -3.10 1.35 -11.76
CA ASN A 35 -3.48 2.38 -10.78
C ASN A 35 -4.07 3.59 -11.50
N THR A 36 -5.22 4.08 -11.02
CA THR A 36 -5.98 5.18 -11.64
C THR A 36 -5.70 6.55 -11.01
N ALA A 37 -4.74 6.66 -10.09
CA ALA A 37 -4.34 7.94 -9.51
C ALA A 37 -3.79 8.88 -10.59
N LEU A 38 -4.12 10.17 -10.48
CA LEU A 38 -3.67 11.21 -11.42
C LEU A 38 -2.29 11.76 -11.04
N THR A 39 -1.88 11.60 -9.78
CA THR A 39 -0.67 12.16 -9.18
C THR A 39 -0.04 11.15 -8.23
N GLY A 40 1.15 11.46 -7.69
CA GLY A 40 1.76 10.67 -6.63
C GLY A 40 2.47 9.41 -7.13
N TYR A 41 3.04 9.44 -8.32
CA TYR A 41 3.75 8.29 -8.87
C TYR A 41 5.00 7.91 -8.06
N GLN A 42 5.63 8.87 -7.36
CA GLN A 42 6.79 8.60 -6.50
C GLN A 42 6.38 7.87 -5.24
N GLU A 43 5.28 8.30 -4.61
CA GLU A 43 4.68 7.66 -3.45
C GLU A 43 4.20 6.24 -3.81
N ILE A 44 3.55 6.06 -4.98
CA ILE A 44 3.13 4.75 -5.50
C ILE A 44 4.33 3.81 -5.66
N LEU A 45 5.42 4.28 -6.27
CA LEU A 45 6.61 3.46 -6.50
C LEU A 45 7.29 3.03 -5.20
N THR A 46 7.26 3.89 -4.17
CA THR A 46 7.93 3.66 -2.89
C THR A 46 7.02 3.02 -1.84
N ASP A 47 5.71 2.83 -2.11
CA ASP A 47 4.79 2.11 -1.23
C ASP A 47 5.16 0.62 -1.19
N PRO A 48 5.54 0.06 -0.01
CA PRO A 48 5.88 -1.35 0.14
C PRO A 48 4.76 -2.31 -0.30
N SER A 49 3.50 -1.87 -0.28
CA SER A 49 2.35 -2.68 -0.71
C SER A 49 2.41 -3.10 -2.18
N TYR A 50 3.23 -2.43 -3.02
CA TYR A 50 3.47 -2.84 -4.41
C TYR A 50 4.62 -3.84 -4.58
N SER A 51 5.16 -4.39 -3.52
CA SER A 51 6.20 -5.43 -3.62
C SER A 51 5.72 -6.59 -4.49
N ARG A 52 6.58 -7.00 -5.46
CA ARG A 52 6.26 -8.02 -6.47
C ARG A 52 5.16 -7.66 -7.46
N GLN A 53 4.79 -6.38 -7.57
CA GLN A 53 3.83 -5.91 -8.57
C GLN A 53 4.50 -5.01 -9.62
N ILE A 54 4.13 -5.19 -10.89
CA ILE A 54 4.44 -4.28 -11.99
C ILE A 54 3.26 -3.30 -12.10
N VAL A 55 3.53 -2.04 -11.81
CA VAL A 55 2.49 -1.01 -11.71
C VAL A 55 2.29 -0.33 -13.05
N THR A 56 1.08 -0.37 -13.60
CA THR A 56 0.66 0.41 -14.78
C THR A 56 -0.07 1.66 -14.32
N LEU A 57 0.47 2.85 -14.60
CA LEU A 57 -0.24 4.10 -14.34
C LEU A 57 -1.13 4.44 -15.53
N THR A 58 -2.44 4.63 -15.28
CA THR A 58 -3.41 4.91 -16.34
C THR A 58 -3.38 6.37 -16.80
N TYR A 59 -2.87 7.29 -15.95
CA TYR A 59 -2.63 8.66 -16.33
C TYR A 59 -1.58 8.74 -17.44
N PRO A 60 -1.84 9.48 -18.55
CA PRO A 60 -0.98 9.37 -19.74
C PRO A 60 0.41 9.99 -19.57
N HIS A 61 0.55 11.07 -18.80
CA HIS A 61 1.81 11.81 -18.64
C HIS A 61 2.38 11.64 -17.24
N VAL A 62 3.41 10.79 -17.08
CA VAL A 62 4.00 10.44 -15.80
C VAL A 62 5.45 10.91 -15.73
N GLY A 63 5.84 11.56 -14.62
CA GLY A 63 7.18 12.13 -14.43
C GLY A 63 7.25 13.64 -14.65
N ASN A 64 6.13 14.30 -14.91
CA ASN A 64 6.03 15.72 -15.20
C ASN A 64 6.45 16.64 -14.02
N THR A 65 6.28 16.21 -12.79
CA THR A 65 6.68 16.95 -11.58
C THR A 65 8.08 16.60 -11.10
N GLY A 66 8.78 15.67 -11.77
CA GLY A 66 10.08 15.19 -11.33
C GLY A 66 10.00 14.31 -10.07
N ILE A 67 11.15 14.13 -9.43
CA ILE A 67 11.36 13.39 -8.19
C ILE A 67 12.03 14.31 -7.18
N ASN A 68 11.70 14.15 -5.91
CA ASN A 68 12.32 14.85 -4.78
C ASN A 68 12.56 13.90 -3.59
N ALA A 69 13.34 14.33 -2.60
CA ALA A 69 13.68 13.51 -1.43
C ALA A 69 12.53 13.36 -0.42
N GLU A 70 11.50 14.21 -0.50
CA GLU A 70 10.44 14.26 0.52
C GLU A 70 9.24 13.35 0.21
N ASP A 71 8.88 13.18 -1.08
CA ASP A 71 7.68 12.46 -1.49
C ASP A 71 7.94 10.93 -1.60
N VAL A 72 8.50 10.34 -0.54
CA VAL A 72 8.77 8.91 -0.46
C VAL A 72 8.05 8.28 0.73
N GLU A 73 7.51 7.09 0.53
CA GLU A 73 6.81 6.31 1.55
C GLU A 73 7.70 5.22 2.19
N ALA A 74 8.87 4.93 1.59
CA ALA A 74 9.89 4.03 2.12
C ALA A 74 11.28 4.43 1.60
N ASP A 75 12.33 3.73 2.04
CA ASP A 75 13.73 4.05 1.68
C ASP A 75 14.10 3.76 0.22
N ARG A 76 13.28 2.98 -0.48
CA ARG A 76 13.53 2.53 -1.86
C ARG A 76 12.24 2.35 -2.62
N ILE A 77 12.34 2.14 -3.93
CA ILE A 77 11.23 1.67 -4.75
C ILE A 77 10.95 0.19 -4.39
N HIS A 78 9.67 -0.12 -4.11
CA HIS A 78 9.20 -1.47 -3.84
C HIS A 78 8.47 -2.11 -5.03
N ALA A 79 7.89 -1.29 -5.92
CA ALA A 79 7.30 -1.79 -7.17
C ALA A 79 8.34 -2.57 -7.98
N ALA A 80 7.99 -3.75 -8.49
CA ALA A 80 8.88 -4.59 -9.29
C ALA A 80 9.21 -3.96 -10.65
N GLY A 81 8.31 -3.14 -11.18
CA GLY A 81 8.49 -2.43 -12.45
C GLY A 81 7.41 -1.38 -12.67
N LEU A 82 7.64 -0.50 -13.65
CA LEU A 82 6.71 0.58 -13.98
C LEU A 82 6.33 0.54 -15.47
N VAL A 83 5.05 0.72 -15.73
CA VAL A 83 4.47 0.84 -17.07
C VAL A 83 3.72 2.15 -17.18
N VAL A 84 4.08 2.97 -18.17
CA VAL A 84 3.44 4.27 -18.43
C VAL A 84 3.17 4.48 -19.93
N ARG A 85 2.23 5.38 -20.26
CA ARG A 85 1.97 5.75 -21.63
C ARG A 85 3.06 6.67 -22.18
N ASP A 86 3.42 7.71 -21.42
CA ASP A 86 4.36 8.74 -21.86
C ASP A 86 5.14 9.33 -20.69
N VAL A 87 6.39 9.69 -20.96
CA VAL A 87 7.26 10.42 -20.01
C VAL A 87 7.67 11.74 -20.66
N PRO A 88 7.40 12.89 -20.05
CA PRO A 88 7.74 14.19 -20.60
C PRO A 88 9.25 14.36 -20.72
N ARG A 89 9.69 15.10 -21.75
CA ARG A 89 11.11 15.41 -21.98
C ARG A 89 11.71 16.27 -20.87
N LEU A 90 10.88 17.13 -20.28
CA LEU A 90 11.25 18.03 -19.19
C LEU A 90 10.26 17.85 -18.04
N HIS A 91 10.75 17.80 -16.83
CA HIS A 91 9.95 17.93 -15.63
C HIS A 91 9.98 19.38 -15.14
N SER A 92 8.91 19.81 -14.48
CA SER A 92 8.80 21.19 -13.96
C SER A 92 8.04 21.22 -12.66
N ASN A 93 8.76 21.36 -11.56
CA ASN A 93 8.24 21.58 -10.21
C ASN A 93 9.33 22.20 -9.36
N PHE A 94 8.99 23.14 -8.48
CA PHE A 94 9.95 23.84 -7.62
C PHE A 94 10.68 22.91 -6.63
N ARG A 95 10.15 21.72 -6.36
CA ARG A 95 10.75 20.70 -5.48
C ARG A 95 11.51 19.61 -6.26
N ALA A 96 11.49 19.65 -7.60
CA ALA A 96 12.10 18.61 -8.41
C ALA A 96 13.63 18.64 -8.33
N GLU A 97 14.24 17.53 -8.00
CA GLU A 97 15.68 17.32 -7.92
C GLU A 97 16.21 16.51 -9.11
N GLN A 98 15.40 15.61 -9.65
CA GLN A 98 15.77 14.75 -10.78
C GLN A 98 14.55 14.30 -11.60
N SER A 99 14.83 13.74 -12.79
CA SER A 99 13.79 13.14 -13.64
C SER A 99 13.40 11.74 -13.16
N LEU A 100 12.15 11.31 -13.44
CA LEU A 100 11.69 9.96 -13.18
C LEU A 100 12.60 8.88 -13.83
N PRO A 101 13.04 8.98 -15.10
CA PRO A 101 13.96 8.00 -15.68
C PRO A 101 15.30 7.88 -14.93
N ASN A 102 15.86 8.99 -14.44
CA ASN A 102 17.10 8.95 -13.68
C ASN A 102 16.89 8.25 -12.32
N TYR A 103 15.80 8.54 -11.65
CA TYR A 103 15.43 7.88 -10.39
C TYR A 103 15.24 6.37 -10.57
N LEU A 104 14.47 5.94 -11.57
CA LEU A 104 14.30 4.51 -11.87
C LEU A 104 15.64 3.79 -12.12
N LYS A 105 16.54 4.41 -12.88
CA LYS A 105 17.89 3.86 -13.14
C LYS A 105 18.73 3.80 -11.87
N SER A 106 18.71 4.84 -11.04
CA SER A 106 19.50 4.87 -9.79
C SER A 106 19.01 3.82 -8.79
N GLN A 107 17.73 3.43 -8.85
CA GLN A 107 17.11 2.38 -8.03
C GLN A 107 17.11 1.00 -8.72
N ASN A 108 17.73 0.87 -9.90
CA ASN A 108 17.79 -0.36 -10.71
C ASN A 108 16.40 -0.94 -11.06
N ILE A 109 15.42 -0.07 -11.35
CA ILE A 109 14.04 -0.47 -11.70
C ILE A 109 13.88 -0.53 -13.21
N VAL A 110 13.42 -1.68 -13.70
CA VAL A 110 13.06 -1.86 -15.13
C VAL A 110 11.69 -1.22 -15.38
N ALA A 111 11.60 -0.40 -16.42
CA ALA A 111 10.38 0.31 -16.74
C ALA A 111 10.21 0.54 -18.24
N ILE A 112 8.94 0.58 -18.69
CA ILE A 112 8.56 0.71 -20.09
C ILE A 112 7.60 1.87 -20.28
N ALA A 113 7.82 2.63 -21.33
CA ALA A 113 6.91 3.68 -21.83
C ALA A 113 6.56 3.45 -23.30
N ASP A 114 5.71 4.32 -23.84
CA ASP A 114 5.24 4.32 -25.23
C ASP A 114 4.47 3.05 -25.63
N ILE A 115 3.66 2.54 -24.71
CA ILE A 115 2.74 1.43 -24.96
C ILE A 115 1.28 1.88 -24.83
N ASP A 116 0.36 1.09 -25.37
CA ASP A 116 -1.08 1.29 -25.18
C ASP A 116 -1.54 0.82 -23.79
N THR A 117 -1.39 1.69 -22.79
CA THR A 117 -1.81 1.43 -21.41
C THR A 117 -3.32 1.28 -21.27
N ARG A 118 -4.13 1.88 -22.18
CA ARG A 118 -5.58 1.70 -22.21
C ARG A 118 -5.95 0.28 -22.61
N ARG A 119 -5.31 -0.28 -23.66
CA ARG A 119 -5.48 -1.70 -24.04
C ARG A 119 -5.06 -2.62 -22.91
N LEU A 120 -3.92 -2.35 -22.27
CA LEU A 120 -3.44 -3.13 -21.13
C LEU A 120 -4.44 -3.12 -19.98
N THR A 121 -4.92 -1.95 -19.57
CA THR A 121 -5.92 -1.82 -18.49
C THR A 121 -7.21 -2.57 -18.82
N ARG A 122 -7.67 -2.56 -20.07
CA ARG A 122 -8.86 -3.33 -20.50
C ARG A 122 -8.64 -4.84 -20.34
N ILE A 123 -7.48 -5.36 -20.77
CA ILE A 123 -7.13 -6.77 -20.59
C ILE A 123 -7.16 -7.16 -19.10
N LEU A 124 -6.54 -6.37 -18.23
CA LEU A 124 -6.52 -6.63 -16.79
C LEU A 124 -7.91 -6.57 -16.15
N ARG A 125 -8.78 -5.66 -16.58
CA ARG A 125 -10.18 -5.60 -16.11
C ARG A 125 -11.00 -6.81 -16.56
N GLU A 126 -10.82 -7.24 -17.79
CA GLU A 126 -11.61 -8.33 -18.38
C GLU A 126 -11.13 -9.70 -17.89
N LYS A 127 -9.80 -9.92 -17.83
CA LYS A 127 -9.21 -11.24 -17.51
C LYS A 127 -8.75 -11.36 -16.05
N GLY A 128 -8.58 -10.24 -15.35
CA GLY A 128 -7.99 -10.17 -14.00
C GLY A 128 -6.53 -9.72 -14.05
N ALA A 129 -5.97 -9.46 -12.87
CA ALA A 129 -4.54 -9.25 -12.71
C ALA A 129 -3.78 -10.50 -13.18
N GLN A 130 -2.68 -10.29 -13.92
CA GLN A 130 -1.91 -11.37 -14.53
C GLN A 130 -0.44 -11.24 -14.17
N SER A 131 0.24 -12.37 -14.15
CA SER A 131 1.69 -12.39 -14.15
C SER A 131 2.23 -11.77 -15.43
N GLY A 132 3.30 -11.00 -15.33
CA GLY A 132 3.94 -10.39 -16.48
C GLY A 132 5.44 -10.20 -16.29
N CYS A 133 6.10 -9.88 -17.42
CA CYS A 133 7.52 -9.63 -17.48
C CYS A 133 7.78 -8.37 -18.30
N ILE A 134 8.51 -7.40 -17.74
CA ILE A 134 9.13 -6.32 -18.50
C ILE A 134 10.57 -6.75 -18.81
N MET A 135 10.97 -6.65 -20.08
CA MET A 135 12.34 -6.85 -20.51
C MET A 135 12.82 -5.60 -21.27
N ALA A 136 13.97 -5.05 -20.87
CA ALA A 136 14.55 -3.83 -21.43
C ALA A 136 16.00 -4.03 -21.87
N GLY A 137 16.39 -3.38 -22.96
CA GLY A 137 17.72 -3.52 -23.59
C GLY A 137 17.73 -4.68 -24.59
N ALA A 138 18.25 -5.84 -24.21
CA ALA A 138 18.21 -7.05 -25.05
C ALA A 138 16.85 -7.75 -24.89
N VAL A 139 15.92 -7.49 -25.79
CA VAL A 139 14.55 -8.03 -25.72
C VAL A 139 14.42 -9.37 -26.44
N ASP A 140 13.71 -10.31 -25.79
CA ASP A 140 13.40 -11.64 -26.28
C ASP A 140 11.98 -12.03 -25.79
N GLU A 141 11.03 -12.13 -26.73
CA GLU A 141 9.63 -12.36 -26.40
C GLU A 141 9.37 -13.74 -25.79
N ALA A 142 10.10 -14.76 -26.25
CA ALA A 142 9.93 -16.13 -25.74
C ALA A 142 10.42 -16.22 -24.28
N LYS A 143 11.61 -15.65 -23.99
CA LYS A 143 12.14 -15.58 -22.62
C LYS A 143 11.28 -14.74 -21.71
N ALA A 144 10.73 -13.63 -22.20
CA ALA A 144 9.82 -12.78 -21.42
C ALA A 144 8.51 -13.51 -21.07
N LEU A 145 7.97 -14.30 -22.01
CA LEU A 145 6.78 -15.13 -21.76
C LEU A 145 7.07 -16.25 -20.76
N GLU A 146 8.21 -16.92 -20.89
CA GLU A 146 8.66 -17.93 -19.93
C GLU A 146 8.80 -17.34 -18.53
N ALA A 147 9.43 -16.16 -18.40
CA ALA A 147 9.59 -15.45 -17.13
C ALA A 147 8.23 -15.01 -16.54
N ALA A 148 7.27 -14.58 -17.39
CA ALA A 148 5.92 -14.24 -16.94
C ALA A 148 5.18 -15.48 -16.41
N HIS A 149 5.29 -16.64 -17.06
CA HIS A 149 4.70 -17.90 -16.60
C HIS A 149 5.36 -18.45 -15.32
N ALA A 150 6.65 -18.19 -15.12
CA ALA A 150 7.37 -18.64 -13.93
C ALA A 150 6.99 -17.87 -12.65
N PHE A 151 6.35 -16.71 -12.77
CA PHE A 151 5.89 -15.96 -11.60
C PHE A 151 4.58 -16.58 -11.06
N PRO A 152 4.55 -17.08 -9.81
CA PRO A 152 3.42 -17.87 -9.29
C PRO A 152 2.18 -17.04 -8.91
N GLY A 153 2.23 -15.71 -9.00
CA GLY A 153 1.21 -14.82 -8.47
C GLY A 153 1.43 -14.49 -7.00
N LEU A 154 0.54 -13.68 -6.41
CA LEU A 154 0.68 -13.21 -5.02
C LEU A 154 -0.04 -14.11 -4.00
N ALA A 155 -0.97 -14.97 -4.43
CA ALA A 155 -1.67 -15.86 -3.52
C ALA A 155 -0.69 -16.83 -2.83
N GLY A 156 -0.80 -16.96 -1.52
CA GLY A 156 0.10 -17.74 -0.68
C GLY A 156 1.47 -17.08 -0.38
N MET A 157 1.72 -15.85 -0.86
CA MET A 157 2.98 -15.14 -0.59
C MET A 157 2.89 -14.28 0.68
N ASP A 158 3.63 -14.66 1.71
CA ASP A 158 3.92 -13.80 2.85
C ASP A 158 5.00 -12.78 2.47
N LEU A 159 4.57 -11.62 1.99
CA LEU A 159 5.47 -10.53 1.64
C LEU A 159 5.64 -9.52 2.80
N ALA A 160 4.78 -9.55 3.81
CA ALA A 160 4.86 -8.65 4.96
C ALA A 160 6.22 -8.76 5.67
N LYS A 161 6.68 -9.96 5.97
CA LYS A 161 8.00 -10.17 6.59
C LYS A 161 9.19 -9.89 5.66
N VAL A 162 8.97 -9.85 4.33
CA VAL A 162 10.02 -9.52 3.35
C VAL A 162 10.32 -8.02 3.32
N VAL A 163 9.29 -7.19 3.52
CA VAL A 163 9.42 -5.73 3.48
C VAL A 163 9.53 -5.07 4.85
N SER A 164 9.21 -5.80 5.90
CA SER A 164 9.27 -5.34 7.30
C SER A 164 10.69 -4.94 7.71
N ALA A 165 10.79 -3.97 8.62
CA ALA A 165 12.05 -3.60 9.24
C ALA A 165 12.66 -4.80 10.00
N PRO A 166 14.00 -4.96 9.96
CA PRO A 166 14.68 -6.09 10.63
C PRO A 166 14.76 -5.96 12.16
N ALA A 167 14.53 -4.77 12.70
CA ALA A 167 14.56 -4.47 14.13
C ALA A 167 13.58 -3.36 14.47
N SER A 168 13.19 -3.26 15.74
CA SER A 168 12.35 -2.18 16.24
C SER A 168 13.05 -0.82 16.13
N TYR A 169 12.26 0.23 15.90
CA TYR A 169 12.75 1.62 15.86
C TYR A 169 11.69 2.59 16.37
N GLU A 170 12.14 3.78 16.78
CA GLU A 170 11.27 4.89 17.19
C GLU A 170 11.02 5.82 16.00
N TRP A 171 9.79 6.37 15.92
CA TRP A 171 9.42 7.35 14.90
C TRP A 171 8.87 8.62 15.55
N THR A 172 9.37 9.78 15.10
CA THR A 172 8.97 11.09 15.63
C THR A 172 8.63 12.12 14.57
N GLU A 173 8.89 11.84 13.28
CA GLU A 173 8.62 12.77 12.19
C GLU A 173 7.11 12.97 12.03
N THR A 174 6.66 14.24 11.89
CA THR A 174 5.26 14.63 11.69
C THR A 174 4.98 14.98 10.24
N GLU A 175 3.73 15.36 9.92
CA GLU A 175 3.29 15.68 8.55
C GLU A 175 4.09 16.81 7.91
N TRP A 176 4.28 16.73 6.59
CA TRP A 176 4.93 17.77 5.79
C TRP A 176 4.08 19.04 5.71
N LYS A 177 4.72 20.20 5.85
CA LYS A 177 4.07 21.51 5.75
C LYS A 177 4.83 22.40 4.77
N LEU A 178 4.11 23.02 3.84
CA LEU A 178 4.71 23.91 2.84
C LEU A 178 5.56 25.00 3.51
N GLY A 179 6.80 25.13 3.04
CA GLY A 179 7.79 26.09 3.55
C GLY A 179 8.47 25.70 4.87
N ARG A 180 8.11 24.55 5.46
CA ARG A 180 8.72 24.05 6.71
C ARG A 180 9.27 22.63 6.58
N GLY A 181 8.78 21.84 5.59
CA GLY A 181 9.09 20.42 5.48
C GLY A 181 8.42 19.60 6.59
N TYR A 182 9.06 18.49 6.96
CA TYR A 182 8.62 17.63 8.05
C TYR A 182 8.96 18.20 9.43
N GLY A 183 8.01 18.09 10.37
CA GLY A 183 8.23 18.45 11.77
C GLY A 183 8.69 17.25 12.61
N ARG A 184 8.73 17.45 13.94
CA ARG A 184 9.01 16.41 14.92
C ARG A 184 8.06 16.48 16.09
N GLN A 185 7.58 15.32 16.56
CA GLN A 185 6.82 15.19 17.79
C GLN A 185 7.75 15.29 19.00
N THR A 186 7.50 16.24 19.90
CA THR A 186 8.31 16.51 21.10
C THR A 186 7.54 16.33 22.40
N GLU A 187 6.20 16.37 22.37
CA GLU A 187 5.31 16.26 23.53
C GLU A 187 4.24 15.18 23.30
N PRO A 188 4.62 13.90 23.32
CA PRO A 188 3.66 12.81 23.06
C PRO A 188 2.67 12.66 24.21
N ARG A 189 1.41 12.39 23.86
CA ARG A 189 0.32 12.10 24.80
C ARG A 189 0.02 10.62 24.92
N PHE A 190 0.29 9.85 23.86
CA PHE A 190 0.03 8.43 23.77
C PHE A 190 1.27 7.69 23.26
N HIS A 191 1.44 6.46 23.72
CA HIS A 191 2.41 5.52 23.17
C HIS A 191 1.69 4.51 22.27
N VAL A 192 1.98 4.54 20.97
CA VAL A 192 1.45 3.57 20.01
C VAL A 192 2.56 2.62 19.58
N VAL A 193 2.31 1.34 19.70
CA VAL A 193 3.15 0.28 19.12
C VAL A 193 2.58 -0.09 17.77
N ALA A 194 3.37 0.12 16.72
CA ALA A 194 2.99 -0.14 15.34
C ALA A 194 3.70 -1.41 14.82
N TYR A 195 2.93 -2.36 14.27
CA TYR A 195 3.50 -3.50 13.54
C TYR A 195 3.80 -3.10 12.10
N ASP A 196 5.05 -3.32 11.69
CA ASP A 196 5.51 -3.02 10.33
C ASP A 196 5.31 -4.22 9.40
N TYR A 197 4.20 -4.24 8.70
CA TYR A 197 3.94 -5.19 7.61
C TYR A 197 4.34 -4.64 6.23
N GLY A 198 5.00 -3.49 6.20
CA GLY A 198 5.33 -2.67 5.04
C GLY A 198 4.73 -1.27 5.17
N VAL A 199 4.98 -0.64 6.31
CA VAL A 199 4.34 0.62 6.70
C VAL A 199 4.76 1.77 5.80
N LYS A 200 3.79 2.53 5.30
CA LYS A 200 4.02 3.82 4.64
C LYS A 200 4.37 4.89 5.68
N ARG A 201 5.41 5.67 5.39
CA ARG A 201 5.88 6.74 6.28
C ARG A 201 4.79 7.73 6.66
N ASN A 202 3.88 8.06 5.73
CA ASN A 202 2.83 9.02 6.01
C ASN A 202 1.86 8.55 7.08
N ILE A 203 1.63 7.26 7.24
CA ILE A 203 0.85 6.69 8.37
C ILE A 203 1.51 7.07 9.70
N LEU A 204 2.81 6.83 9.83
CA LEU A 204 3.56 7.14 11.04
C LEU A 204 3.59 8.65 11.32
N ARG A 205 3.74 9.47 10.25
CA ARG A 205 3.68 10.93 10.34
C ARG A 205 2.33 11.42 10.86
N MET A 206 1.23 10.88 10.36
CA MET A 206 -0.12 11.26 10.78
C MET A 206 -0.42 10.89 12.23
N LEU A 207 0.09 9.75 12.71
CA LEU A 207 0.00 9.38 14.12
C LEU A 207 0.86 10.29 15.01
N ALA A 208 2.11 10.58 14.59
CA ALA A 208 3.00 11.48 15.30
C ALA A 208 2.45 12.90 15.38
N GLU A 209 1.88 13.45 14.30
CA GLU A 209 1.23 14.78 14.27
C GLU A 209 0.09 14.87 15.29
N ARG A 210 -0.61 13.75 15.57
CA ARG A 210 -1.71 13.66 16.55
C ARG A 210 -1.25 13.40 17.97
N GLY A 211 0.05 13.50 18.24
CA GLY A 211 0.61 13.37 19.59
C GLY A 211 0.93 11.95 20.01
N CYS A 212 1.21 11.05 19.08
CA CYS A 212 1.67 9.71 19.38
C CYS A 212 3.20 9.62 19.36
N ARG A 213 3.79 9.04 20.40
CA ARG A 213 5.12 8.43 20.34
C ARG A 213 4.96 7.05 19.72
N LEU A 214 5.77 6.73 18.75
CA LEU A 214 5.65 5.49 18.00
C LEU A 214 6.87 4.61 18.22
N THR A 215 6.65 3.38 18.67
CA THR A 215 7.62 2.29 18.58
C THR A 215 7.16 1.34 17.49
N VAL A 216 7.94 1.23 16.42
CA VAL A 216 7.63 0.37 15.28
C VAL A 216 8.32 -0.96 15.48
N LEU A 217 7.56 -2.05 15.48
CA LEU A 217 8.03 -3.42 15.64
C LEU A 217 8.07 -4.15 14.30
N PRO A 218 9.00 -5.11 14.12
CA PRO A 218 8.97 -6.02 12.98
C PRO A 218 7.64 -6.78 12.87
N ALA A 219 7.27 -7.18 11.65
CA ALA A 219 6.05 -7.95 11.39
C ALA A 219 5.89 -9.20 12.28
N THR A 220 6.98 -9.85 12.60
CA THR A 220 7.04 -11.12 13.36
C THR A 220 7.11 -10.93 14.89
N ALA A 221 7.09 -9.69 15.38
CA ALA A 221 7.10 -9.43 16.82
C ALA A 221 5.87 -10.06 17.51
N THR A 222 6.08 -10.63 18.68
CA THR A 222 5.03 -11.28 19.47
C THR A 222 4.14 -10.27 20.18
N ALA A 223 2.95 -10.71 20.59
CA ALA A 223 2.06 -9.87 21.41
C ALA A 223 2.71 -9.50 22.76
N ASP A 224 3.48 -10.42 23.36
CA ASP A 224 4.17 -10.18 24.64
C ASP A 224 5.23 -9.08 24.50
N GLU A 225 6.01 -9.06 23.39
CA GLU A 225 6.97 -7.99 23.11
C GLU A 225 6.26 -6.64 22.98
N ALA A 226 5.12 -6.59 22.28
CA ALA A 226 4.33 -5.37 22.15
C ALA A 226 3.75 -4.92 23.51
N MET A 227 3.17 -5.82 24.29
CA MET A 227 2.58 -5.53 25.61
C MET A 227 3.64 -5.11 26.64
N ALA A 228 4.85 -5.64 26.55
CA ALA A 228 5.97 -5.25 27.43
C ALA A 228 6.33 -3.76 27.30
N LEU A 229 6.04 -3.15 26.15
CA LEU A 229 6.22 -1.72 25.90
C LEU A 229 5.11 -0.85 26.52
N LYS A 230 4.07 -1.46 27.10
CA LYS A 230 2.90 -0.79 27.72
C LYS A 230 2.26 0.26 26.79
N PRO A 231 1.78 -0.15 25.60
CA PRO A 231 1.18 0.77 24.66
C PRO A 231 -0.20 1.25 25.12
N ASP A 232 -0.54 2.49 24.79
CA ASP A 232 -1.91 3.01 24.87
C ASP A 232 -2.77 2.48 23.71
N GLY A 233 -2.13 2.13 22.58
CA GLY A 233 -2.78 1.56 21.40
C GLY A 233 -1.84 0.78 20.50
N ILE A 234 -2.43 -0.13 19.74
CA ILE A 234 -1.75 -0.96 18.72
C ILE A 234 -2.15 -0.46 17.33
N PHE A 235 -1.18 -0.30 16.47
CA PHE A 235 -1.40 0.01 15.07
C PHE A 235 -0.94 -1.15 14.17
N LEU A 236 -1.82 -1.61 13.28
CA LEU A 236 -1.54 -2.67 12.31
C LEU A 236 -1.40 -2.03 10.92
N SER A 237 -0.19 -2.01 10.39
CA SER A 237 0.11 -1.26 9.18
C SER A 237 -0.46 -1.91 7.90
N ASN A 238 -0.42 -1.13 6.81
CA ASN A 238 -0.53 -1.64 5.45
C ASN A 238 0.64 -2.57 5.12
N GLY A 239 0.55 -3.27 3.99
CA GLY A 239 1.61 -4.12 3.48
C GLY A 239 1.21 -4.92 2.24
N PRO A 240 2.18 -5.60 1.60
CA PRO A 240 1.99 -6.41 0.41
C PRO A 240 1.59 -7.86 0.72
N GLY A 241 1.14 -8.56 -0.31
CA GLY A 241 0.99 -10.00 -0.30
C GLY A 241 -0.37 -10.51 0.14
N ASP A 242 -0.41 -11.80 0.42
CA ASP A 242 -1.56 -12.49 0.93
C ASP A 242 -1.57 -12.42 2.46
N PRO A 243 -2.69 -12.04 3.11
CA PRO A 243 -2.75 -12.01 4.57
C PRO A 243 -2.81 -13.41 5.21
N GLU A 244 -3.34 -14.45 4.52
CA GLU A 244 -3.55 -15.76 5.12
C GLU A 244 -2.27 -16.45 5.63
N PRO A 245 -1.11 -16.43 4.92
CA PRO A 245 0.11 -17.03 5.42
C PRO A 245 0.78 -16.26 6.57
N CYS A 246 0.29 -15.08 6.95
CA CYS A 246 0.83 -14.29 8.06
C CYS A 246 0.33 -14.77 9.44
N GLU A 247 0.37 -16.08 9.70
CA GLU A 247 -0.14 -16.69 10.94
C GLU A 247 0.45 -16.08 12.24
N TYR A 248 1.72 -15.70 12.21
CA TYR A 248 2.39 -15.03 13.33
C TYR A 248 1.69 -13.72 13.71
N ALA A 249 1.30 -12.92 12.71
CA ALA A 249 0.59 -11.66 12.91
C ALA A 249 -0.84 -11.91 13.40
N ILE A 250 -1.56 -12.87 12.81
CA ILE A 250 -2.92 -13.25 13.22
C ILE A 250 -2.95 -13.62 14.69
N ARG A 251 -2.05 -14.50 15.16
CA ARG A 251 -1.95 -14.93 16.58
C ARG A 251 -1.62 -13.76 17.51
N ALA A 252 -0.69 -12.88 17.10
CA ALA A 252 -0.36 -11.70 17.91
C ALA A 252 -1.59 -10.77 18.05
N ILE A 253 -2.32 -10.53 16.96
CA ILE A 253 -3.53 -9.70 16.96
C ILE A 253 -4.63 -10.31 17.81
N GLU A 254 -4.87 -11.62 17.75
CA GLU A 254 -5.83 -12.33 18.61
C GLU A 254 -5.55 -12.05 20.10
N THR A 255 -4.28 -12.18 20.53
CA THR A 255 -3.86 -11.92 21.90
C THR A 255 -4.05 -10.45 22.31
N LEU A 256 -3.65 -9.51 21.46
CA LEU A 256 -3.76 -8.08 21.73
C LEU A 256 -5.21 -7.61 21.81
N VAL A 257 -6.08 -8.11 20.92
CA VAL A 257 -7.52 -7.82 20.94
C VAL A 257 -8.21 -8.43 22.15
N ALA A 258 -7.82 -9.65 22.55
CA ALA A 258 -8.32 -10.28 23.79
C ALA A 258 -7.91 -9.49 25.05
N ALA A 259 -6.73 -8.89 25.05
CA ALA A 259 -6.26 -7.97 26.10
C ALA A 259 -6.96 -6.60 26.09
N LYS A 260 -7.90 -6.35 25.15
CA LYS A 260 -8.69 -5.11 25.00
C LYS A 260 -7.84 -3.85 24.77
N ILE A 261 -6.64 -3.99 24.23
CA ILE A 261 -5.82 -2.83 23.85
C ILE A 261 -6.45 -2.14 22.64
N PRO A 262 -6.65 -0.81 22.65
CA PRO A 262 -7.14 -0.06 21.52
C PRO A 262 -6.36 -0.38 20.25
N THR A 263 -7.03 -0.84 19.18
CA THR A 263 -6.37 -1.33 17.97
C THR A 263 -6.96 -0.71 16.71
N PHE A 264 -6.10 -0.21 15.82
CA PHE A 264 -6.48 0.29 14.50
C PHE A 264 -5.63 -0.39 13.41
N GLY A 265 -6.30 -0.91 12.35
CA GLY A 265 -5.65 -1.57 11.22
C GLY A 265 -5.95 -0.91 9.88
N ILE A 266 -4.94 -0.79 9.01
CA ILE A 266 -5.05 -0.24 7.65
C ILE A 266 -4.64 -1.29 6.62
N CYS A 267 -5.44 -1.46 5.56
CA CYS A 267 -5.19 -2.30 4.38
C CYS A 267 -4.84 -3.76 4.78
N LEU A 268 -3.58 -4.18 4.73
CA LEU A 268 -3.19 -5.51 5.23
C LEU A 268 -3.54 -5.68 6.70
N GLY A 269 -3.33 -4.66 7.54
CA GLY A 269 -3.73 -4.68 8.95
C GLY A 269 -5.24 -4.83 9.17
N HIS A 270 -6.07 -4.32 8.24
CA HIS A 270 -7.51 -4.57 8.23
C HIS A 270 -7.82 -6.06 7.96
N GLN A 271 -7.17 -6.63 6.96
CA GLN A 271 -7.36 -8.04 6.59
C GLN A 271 -6.90 -8.98 7.72
N LEU A 272 -5.75 -8.68 8.33
CA LEU A 272 -5.22 -9.45 9.46
C LEU A 272 -6.12 -9.36 10.71
N LEU A 273 -6.68 -8.18 11.01
CA LEU A 273 -7.66 -8.02 12.10
C LEU A 273 -8.94 -8.83 11.83
N ALA A 274 -9.39 -8.88 10.57
CA ALA A 274 -10.54 -9.67 10.19
C ALA A 274 -10.28 -11.18 10.33
N LEU A 275 -9.11 -11.67 9.86
CA LEU A 275 -8.69 -13.07 10.03
C LEU A 275 -8.56 -13.44 11.52
N ALA A 276 -7.90 -12.61 12.33
CA ALA A 276 -7.80 -12.78 13.78
C ALA A 276 -9.17 -12.73 14.50
N SER A 277 -10.18 -12.19 13.85
CA SER A 277 -11.55 -12.20 14.35
C SER A 277 -12.37 -13.40 13.88
N GLY A 278 -11.81 -14.28 13.03
CA GLY A 278 -12.46 -15.49 12.51
C GLY A 278 -13.16 -15.31 11.15
N ALA A 279 -12.99 -14.18 10.48
CA ALA A 279 -13.44 -13.98 9.10
C ALA A 279 -12.46 -14.60 8.09
N ARG A 280 -12.79 -14.55 6.80
CA ARG A 280 -11.95 -15.03 5.70
C ARG A 280 -11.60 -13.90 4.75
N THR A 281 -10.53 -14.08 3.97
CA THR A 281 -10.17 -13.20 2.88
C THR A 281 -10.32 -13.89 1.52
N VAL A 282 -10.43 -13.08 0.46
CA VAL A 282 -10.54 -13.55 -0.92
C VAL A 282 -9.62 -12.75 -1.83
N LYS A 283 -8.98 -13.43 -2.80
CA LYS A 283 -8.24 -12.77 -3.86
C LYS A 283 -9.24 -12.08 -4.80
N MET A 284 -9.06 -10.79 -5.03
CA MET A 284 -9.88 -10.03 -5.98
C MET A 284 -9.43 -10.30 -7.42
N LYS A 285 -10.33 -10.11 -8.38
CA LYS A 285 -10.04 -10.32 -9.80
C LYS A 285 -8.89 -9.45 -10.32
N PHE A 286 -8.90 -8.16 -9.99
CA PHE A 286 -7.85 -7.18 -10.39
C PHE A 286 -7.49 -6.19 -9.27
N GLY A 287 -8.09 -6.34 -8.09
CA GLY A 287 -7.86 -5.46 -6.94
C GLY A 287 -8.45 -4.05 -7.09
N HIS A 288 -8.24 -3.26 -6.07
CA HIS A 288 -8.53 -1.83 -6.08
C HIS A 288 -7.22 -1.05 -5.98
N HIS A 289 -6.88 -0.27 -7.02
CA HIS A 289 -5.69 0.55 -7.05
C HIS A 289 -6.02 1.92 -7.66
N GLY A 290 -5.98 2.96 -6.85
CA GLY A 290 -6.28 4.31 -7.30
C GLY A 290 -6.67 5.23 -6.15
N ALA A 291 -6.83 6.52 -6.46
CA ALA A 291 -7.12 7.56 -5.48
C ALA A 291 -8.51 8.21 -5.70
N ASN A 292 -9.44 7.48 -6.29
CA ASN A 292 -10.77 7.99 -6.68
C ASN A 292 -11.90 6.99 -6.35
N HIS A 293 -11.72 6.15 -5.34
CA HIS A 293 -12.68 5.12 -4.97
C HIS A 293 -13.71 5.65 -3.97
N PRO A 294 -15.00 5.72 -4.33
CA PRO A 294 -16.05 6.14 -3.41
C PRO A 294 -16.39 5.02 -2.41
N VAL A 295 -16.33 5.36 -1.14
CA VAL A 295 -16.64 4.46 -0.02
C VAL A 295 -17.72 5.10 0.84
N LYS A 296 -18.73 4.33 1.19
CA LYS A 296 -19.80 4.74 2.07
C LYS A 296 -19.51 4.32 3.51
N ASP A 297 -19.50 5.28 4.42
CA ASP A 297 -19.55 5.05 5.87
C ASP A 297 -21.00 4.67 6.25
N LEU A 298 -21.18 3.48 6.84
CA LEU A 298 -22.48 2.94 7.19
C LEU A 298 -23.05 3.56 8.45
N ASP A 299 -22.22 4.11 9.34
CA ASP A 299 -22.66 4.75 10.59
C ASP A 299 -23.21 6.16 10.30
N SER A 300 -22.53 6.95 9.49
CA SER A 300 -22.92 8.32 9.16
C SER A 300 -23.71 8.47 7.86
N GLY A 301 -23.69 7.46 6.99
CA GLY A 301 -24.26 7.50 5.65
C GLY A 301 -23.47 8.36 4.64
N ARG A 302 -22.36 8.96 5.05
CA ARG A 302 -21.53 9.83 4.21
C ARG A 302 -20.72 9.00 3.19
N VAL A 303 -20.48 9.61 2.04
CA VAL A 303 -19.59 9.06 1.01
C VAL A 303 -18.28 9.85 1.04
N ALA A 304 -17.17 9.12 1.10
CA ALA A 304 -15.83 9.65 1.04
C ALA A 304 -15.12 9.12 -0.21
N ILE A 305 -14.26 9.92 -0.81
CA ILE A 305 -13.36 9.46 -1.86
C ILE A 305 -12.05 8.99 -1.22
N THR A 306 -11.60 7.80 -1.59
CA THR A 306 -10.50 7.13 -0.89
C THR A 306 -9.39 6.69 -1.82
N SER A 307 -8.18 6.60 -1.28
CA SER A 307 -7.07 5.90 -1.89
C SER A 307 -7.13 4.41 -1.56
N GLN A 308 -6.91 3.56 -2.57
CA GLN A 308 -6.97 2.10 -2.46
C GLN A 308 -5.75 1.48 -3.11
N ASN A 309 -5.19 0.45 -2.46
CA ASN A 309 -4.11 -0.35 -3.01
C ASN A 309 -4.12 -1.76 -2.38
N HIS A 310 -5.01 -2.62 -2.86
CA HIS A 310 -5.11 -4.00 -2.35
C HIS A 310 -5.62 -4.97 -3.41
N GLY A 311 -5.06 -6.18 -3.43
CA GLY A 311 -5.47 -7.30 -4.29
C GLY A 311 -6.29 -8.37 -3.56
N PHE A 312 -6.47 -8.23 -2.25
CA PHE A 312 -7.29 -9.10 -1.40
C PHE A 312 -8.34 -8.27 -0.68
N ALA A 313 -9.45 -8.89 -0.31
CA ALA A 313 -10.52 -8.25 0.46
C ALA A 313 -11.07 -9.22 1.51
N VAL A 314 -11.67 -8.69 2.57
CA VAL A 314 -12.38 -9.50 3.55
C VAL A 314 -13.74 -9.91 2.98
N ASP A 315 -14.05 -11.20 3.08
CA ASP A 315 -15.38 -11.74 2.72
C ASP A 315 -16.41 -11.37 3.79
N ALA A 316 -17.25 -10.39 3.48
CA ALA A 316 -18.29 -9.88 4.39
C ALA A 316 -19.26 -10.97 4.86
N ALA A 317 -19.48 -12.04 4.07
CA ALA A 317 -20.38 -13.13 4.44
C ALA A 317 -19.82 -14.02 5.56
N THR A 318 -18.54 -13.90 5.87
CA THR A 318 -17.85 -14.71 6.90
C THR A 318 -17.65 -13.96 8.22
N LEU A 319 -18.11 -12.72 8.33
CA LEU A 319 -17.95 -11.92 9.55
C LEU A 319 -18.67 -12.58 10.73
N PRO A 320 -18.00 -12.83 11.87
CA PRO A 320 -18.64 -13.35 13.07
C PRO A 320 -19.51 -12.28 13.75
N ALA A 321 -20.41 -12.69 14.62
CA ALA A 321 -21.36 -11.79 15.32
C ALA A 321 -20.68 -10.68 16.16
N THR A 322 -19.42 -10.88 16.54
CA THR A 322 -18.61 -9.88 17.26
C THR A 322 -17.97 -8.82 16.37
N VAL A 323 -18.18 -8.90 15.05
CA VAL A 323 -17.62 -7.97 14.07
C VAL A 323 -18.75 -7.37 13.23
N ARG A 324 -18.79 -6.06 13.13
CA ARG A 324 -19.73 -5.36 12.24
C ARG A 324 -19.00 -4.66 11.10
N SER A 325 -19.64 -4.58 9.94
CA SER A 325 -19.20 -3.75 8.82
C SER A 325 -19.37 -2.27 9.17
N THR A 326 -18.40 -1.44 8.80
CA THR A 326 -18.44 0.02 9.00
C THR A 326 -18.41 0.79 7.69
N HIS A 327 -17.79 0.25 6.65
CA HIS A 327 -17.65 0.91 5.36
C HIS A 327 -17.82 -0.08 4.21
N VAL A 328 -18.34 0.37 3.07
CA VAL A 328 -18.50 -0.42 1.85
C VAL A 328 -18.10 0.38 0.61
N SER A 329 -17.50 -0.28 -0.36
CA SER A 329 -17.19 0.28 -1.68
C SER A 329 -18.48 0.51 -2.47
N LEU A 330 -18.61 1.67 -3.11
CA LEU A 330 -19.72 1.95 -4.03
C LEU A 330 -19.45 1.46 -5.46
N PHE A 331 -18.25 0.95 -5.76
CA PHE A 331 -17.96 0.36 -7.06
C PHE A 331 -18.49 -1.06 -7.19
N ASP A 332 -18.35 -1.87 -6.14
CA ASP A 332 -18.62 -3.32 -6.20
C ASP A 332 -19.24 -3.90 -4.92
N GLY A 333 -19.51 -3.07 -3.92
CA GLY A 333 -20.08 -3.50 -2.63
C GLY A 333 -19.09 -4.24 -1.71
N SER A 334 -17.80 -4.32 -2.06
CA SER A 334 -16.81 -4.97 -1.22
C SER A 334 -16.67 -4.28 0.14
N LEU A 335 -16.35 -5.06 1.16
CA LEU A 335 -16.16 -4.58 2.53
C LEU A 335 -14.93 -3.68 2.61
N GLN A 336 -15.10 -2.50 3.20
CA GLN A 336 -14.04 -1.48 3.29
C GLN A 336 -13.68 -1.11 4.74
N GLY A 337 -14.38 -1.66 5.72
CA GLY A 337 -14.04 -1.40 7.11
C GLY A 337 -14.86 -2.26 8.06
N ILE A 338 -14.24 -2.61 9.19
CA ILE A 338 -14.87 -3.35 10.29
C ILE A 338 -14.64 -2.68 11.64
N ALA A 339 -15.48 -3.01 12.61
CA ALA A 339 -15.28 -2.72 14.02
C ALA A 339 -15.70 -3.91 14.86
N ARG A 340 -14.94 -4.20 15.91
CA ARG A 340 -15.33 -5.16 16.93
C ARG A 340 -16.41 -4.57 17.83
N THR A 341 -17.36 -5.38 18.26
CA THR A 341 -18.42 -4.99 19.21
C THR A 341 -18.06 -5.33 20.65
N ASP A 342 -17.09 -6.21 20.84
CA ASP A 342 -16.64 -6.75 22.12
C ASP A 342 -15.25 -6.28 22.53
N ALA A 343 -14.53 -5.54 21.68
CA ALA A 343 -13.20 -5.02 21.94
C ALA A 343 -13.00 -3.64 21.28
N PRO A 344 -12.14 -2.76 21.79
CA PRO A 344 -11.85 -1.45 21.22
C PRO A 344 -10.95 -1.59 19.98
N ALA A 345 -11.45 -2.22 18.92
CA ALA A 345 -10.69 -2.48 17.71
C ALA A 345 -11.52 -2.17 16.46
N PHE A 346 -10.91 -1.48 15.49
CA PHE A 346 -11.50 -1.21 14.19
C PHE A 346 -10.43 -1.16 13.11
N SER A 347 -10.86 -1.22 11.84
CA SER A 347 -9.93 -1.15 10.71
C SER A 347 -10.60 -0.64 9.44
N PHE A 348 -9.76 -0.25 8.47
CA PHE A 348 -10.17 0.28 7.19
C PHE A 348 -9.32 -0.32 6.06
N GLN A 349 -9.96 -0.76 4.97
CA GLN A 349 -9.29 -1.40 3.84
C GLN A 349 -8.49 -0.43 2.98
N GLY A 350 -9.01 0.79 2.79
CA GLY A 350 -8.31 1.84 2.05
C GLY A 350 -7.21 2.51 2.87
N HIS A 351 -6.64 3.57 2.29
CA HIS A 351 -5.51 4.31 2.83
C HIS A 351 -5.95 5.70 3.34
N PRO A 352 -6.29 5.87 4.63
CA PRO A 352 -6.71 7.16 5.19
C PRO A 352 -5.57 8.17 5.27
N GLU A 353 -4.32 7.71 5.17
CA GLU A 353 -3.13 8.54 5.08
C GLU A 353 -2.94 9.16 3.70
N ALA A 354 -3.69 8.72 2.69
CA ALA A 354 -3.51 9.09 1.28
C ALA A 354 -2.09 8.75 0.77
N SER A 355 -1.34 9.72 0.27
CA SER A 355 0.05 9.57 -0.23
C SER A 355 0.23 8.43 -1.24
N PRO A 356 -0.38 8.58 -2.44
CA PRO A 356 -1.18 9.74 -2.88
C PRO A 356 -2.68 9.60 -2.56
N GLY A 357 -3.40 10.68 -2.70
CA GLY A 357 -4.86 10.67 -2.76
C GLY A 357 -5.57 11.68 -1.88
N PRO A 358 -6.92 11.59 -1.80
CA PRO A 358 -7.76 12.44 -0.98
C PRO A 358 -7.64 12.12 0.51
N HIS A 359 -7.92 13.11 1.35
CA HIS A 359 -7.84 13.02 2.82
C HIS A 359 -9.21 12.87 3.50
N ASP A 360 -10.25 12.54 2.75
CA ASP A 360 -11.65 12.50 3.22
C ASP A 360 -11.85 11.58 4.43
N VAL A 361 -11.06 10.52 4.55
CA VAL A 361 -11.14 9.53 5.63
C VAL A 361 -10.02 9.66 6.68
N SER A 362 -9.26 10.76 6.68
CA SER A 362 -8.21 11.04 7.66
C SER A 362 -8.73 11.10 9.11
N TYR A 363 -10.03 11.35 9.30
CA TYR A 363 -10.71 11.33 10.61
C TYR A 363 -10.60 9.97 11.32
N LEU A 364 -10.27 8.89 10.61
CA LEU A 364 -10.07 7.57 11.22
C LEU A 364 -8.86 7.55 12.17
N PHE A 365 -7.84 8.37 11.91
CA PHE A 365 -6.76 8.59 12.87
C PHE A 365 -7.26 9.28 14.14
N ASP A 366 -8.11 10.30 14.02
CA ASP A 366 -8.70 11.00 15.16
C ASP A 366 -9.63 10.08 15.97
N ARG A 367 -10.35 9.17 15.29
CA ARG A 367 -11.12 8.10 15.93
C ARG A 367 -10.21 7.19 16.75
N PHE A 368 -9.03 6.83 16.27
CA PHE A 368 -8.09 6.00 17.03
C PHE A 368 -7.54 6.73 18.26
N ILE A 369 -7.20 8.02 18.14
CA ILE A 369 -6.79 8.85 19.27
C ILE A 369 -7.90 8.91 20.33
N LYS A 370 -9.15 9.12 19.91
CA LYS A 370 -10.30 9.11 20.83
C LYS A 370 -10.47 7.76 21.52
N LEU A 371 -10.32 6.66 20.78
CA LEU A 371 -10.43 5.31 21.32
C LEU A 371 -9.43 5.04 22.45
N MET A 372 -8.17 5.49 22.27
CA MET A 372 -7.14 5.41 23.32
C MET A 372 -7.47 6.29 24.52
N ALA A 373 -7.94 7.51 24.29
CA ALA A 373 -8.32 8.43 25.35
C ALA A 373 -9.50 7.88 26.20
N ASP A 374 -10.53 7.37 25.54
CA ASP A 374 -11.69 6.76 26.22
C ASP A 374 -11.28 5.52 27.03
N HIS A 375 -10.36 4.70 26.50
CA HIS A 375 -9.86 3.51 27.18
C HIS A 375 -9.05 3.88 28.45
N ALA A 376 -8.18 4.87 28.35
CA ALA A 376 -7.38 5.36 29.49
C ALA A 376 -8.23 5.98 30.61
N GLN A 377 -9.41 6.50 30.31
CA GLN A 377 -10.35 7.03 31.34
C GLN A 377 -11.17 5.93 32.02
N ALA A 378 -11.31 4.76 31.38
CA ALA A 378 -12.09 3.65 31.89
C ALA A 378 -11.29 2.71 32.81
N HIS A 379 -9.98 2.85 32.83
CA HIS A 379 -9.01 2.04 33.58
C HIS A 379 -8.04 2.91 34.39
#